data_37033befc4162916271ecf9689dcc8d7
#
_entry.id   37033befc4162916271ecf9689dcc8d7
#
_cell.length_a   1.000
_cell.length_b   1.000
_cell.length_c   1.000
_cell.angle_alpha   90.00
_cell.angle_beta   90.00
_cell.angle_gamma   90.00
#
_symmetry.space_group_name_H-M   'P 1'
#
loop_
_entity.id
_entity.type
_entity.pdbx_description
1 polymer ?
#
loop_
_entity_poly.entity_id
_entity_poly.type
_entity_poly.pdbx_seq_one_letter_code
_entity_poly.pdbx_strand_id
1 'polypeptide(L)'
;MADSARSCSAERLVDILIELQTCGVVNRYQLMKKFNITERTVYRDLNMLSSFIEGCGGGEYRLIPIRAQNNSAYALHDPLAKLLDADAVFPDRDEDFWLSLEKRAVEQHVRVQFGRPEHSVRNDLRKYFNLLEKAIQKNIVCHILYKDKTRTVHPYKLVNQKNIWYLQATEDGKLKSFSLSKIRWLDIRKEHFTVDTPTLSLIDEHRDPWVSEETFEVRVRIKHSIAGYFARRDLLPQQELVREENDGVTLLCKAAHQNQIIPLILFWLPNIEILEPEWLKTTVINILHNYITGDRDSVPVLECDV
;
A
#
# COMPACT_ATOMS: atom_id res chain seq x y z
N MET A 1 7.78 -52.14 11.92
CA MET A 1 6.64 -51.59 12.62
C MET A 1 6.50 -50.14 12.16
N ALA A 2 5.54 -49.90 11.29
CA ALA A 2 5.34 -48.59 10.68
C ALA A 2 4.59 -47.68 11.66
N ASP A 3 5.25 -46.66 12.08
CA ASP A 3 4.64 -45.56 12.86
C ASP A 3 3.66 -44.83 11.95
N SER A 4 2.36 -45.15 12.11
CA SER A 4 1.29 -44.40 11.44
C SER A 4 1.16 -43.06 12.13
N ALA A 5 1.88 -42.09 11.64
CA ALA A 5 1.68 -40.69 12.02
C ALA A 5 0.24 -40.28 11.67
N ARG A 6 -0.60 -40.10 12.69
CA ARG A 6 -1.93 -39.50 12.53
C ARG A 6 -1.71 -38.10 11.97
N SER A 7 -1.98 -37.94 10.68
CA SER A 7 -1.90 -36.60 10.07
C SER A 7 -2.75 -35.59 10.85
N CYS A 8 -2.21 -34.42 11.10
CA CYS A 8 -2.91 -33.32 11.76
C CYS A 8 -4.18 -32.93 10.96
N SER A 9 -5.22 -32.44 11.62
CA SER A 9 -6.48 -32.04 10.93
C SER A 9 -6.22 -31.01 9.84
N ALA A 10 -5.27 -30.09 10.06
CA ALA A 10 -4.90 -29.08 9.05
C ALA A 10 -4.24 -29.70 7.83
N GLU A 11 -3.34 -30.68 7.99
CA GLU A 11 -2.69 -31.38 6.89
C GLU A 11 -3.70 -32.13 6.03
N ARG A 12 -4.67 -32.81 6.65
CA ARG A 12 -5.73 -33.50 5.92
C ARG A 12 -6.62 -32.57 5.11
N LEU A 13 -6.97 -31.38 5.67
CA LEU A 13 -7.76 -30.38 4.95
C LEU A 13 -7.03 -29.86 3.73
N VAL A 14 -5.73 -29.63 3.84
CA VAL A 14 -4.89 -29.21 2.70
C VAL A 14 -4.84 -30.32 1.64
N ASP A 15 -4.63 -31.57 2.04
CA ASP A 15 -4.61 -32.70 1.10
C ASP A 15 -5.96 -32.91 0.39
N ILE A 16 -7.09 -32.74 1.09
CA ILE A 16 -8.44 -32.78 0.49
C ILE A 16 -8.61 -31.67 -0.54
N LEU A 17 -8.16 -30.45 -0.23
CA LEU A 17 -8.25 -29.32 -1.16
C LEU A 17 -7.37 -29.52 -2.39
N ILE A 18 -6.15 -30.05 -2.23
CA ILE A 18 -5.26 -30.38 -3.35
C ILE A 18 -5.91 -31.45 -4.24
N GLU A 19 -6.50 -32.49 -3.64
CA GLU A 19 -7.18 -33.55 -4.39
C GLU A 19 -8.42 -33.04 -5.13
N LEU A 20 -9.19 -32.15 -4.51
CA LEU A 20 -10.30 -31.48 -5.16
C LEU A 20 -9.87 -30.59 -6.34
N GLN A 21 -8.73 -29.91 -6.22
CA GLN A 21 -8.18 -29.10 -7.31
C GLN A 21 -7.62 -29.95 -8.46
N THR A 22 -6.97 -31.07 -8.15
CA THR A 22 -6.33 -31.94 -9.15
C THR A 22 -7.30 -32.90 -9.82
N CYS A 23 -8.20 -33.51 -9.05
CA CYS A 23 -9.11 -34.57 -9.53
C CYS A 23 -10.54 -34.02 -9.77
N GLY A 24 -10.86 -32.83 -9.30
CA GLY A 24 -12.19 -32.21 -9.40
C GLY A 24 -13.23 -32.77 -8.41
N VAL A 25 -13.06 -34.01 -7.96
CA VAL A 25 -13.99 -34.71 -7.07
C VAL A 25 -13.21 -35.55 -6.05
N VAL A 26 -13.70 -35.58 -4.80
CA VAL A 26 -13.20 -36.50 -3.75
C VAL A 26 -14.33 -37.40 -3.26
N ASN A 27 -14.00 -38.65 -2.90
CA ASN A 27 -14.96 -39.57 -2.37
C ASN A 27 -14.67 -39.89 -0.88
N ARG A 28 -15.69 -39.74 -0.01
CA ARG A 28 -15.54 -39.91 1.44
C ARG A 28 -14.95 -41.27 1.85
N TYR A 29 -15.30 -42.34 1.12
CA TYR A 29 -14.77 -43.68 1.42
C TYR A 29 -13.28 -43.83 1.06
N GLN A 30 -12.84 -43.13 0.01
CA GLN A 30 -11.43 -43.05 -0.34
C GLN A 30 -10.64 -42.25 0.68
N LEU A 31 -11.17 -41.11 1.15
CA LEU A 31 -10.58 -40.30 2.20
C LEU A 31 -10.44 -41.05 3.52
N MET A 32 -11.47 -41.88 3.90
CA MET A 32 -11.39 -42.76 5.08
C MET A 32 -10.22 -43.70 5.00
N LYS A 33 -10.03 -44.34 3.83
CA LYS A 33 -8.91 -45.27 3.59
C LYS A 33 -7.57 -44.59 3.53
N LYS A 34 -7.49 -43.47 2.82
CA LYS A 34 -6.25 -42.70 2.62
C LYS A 34 -5.68 -42.22 3.94
N PHE A 35 -6.52 -41.64 4.81
CA PHE A 35 -6.09 -41.06 6.09
C PHE A 35 -6.25 -41.99 7.28
N ASN A 36 -6.78 -43.20 7.09
CA ASN A 36 -7.08 -44.18 8.13
C ASN A 36 -7.90 -43.56 9.29
N ILE A 37 -8.99 -42.88 8.95
CA ILE A 37 -9.87 -42.19 9.88
C ILE A 37 -11.32 -42.65 9.76
N THR A 38 -12.12 -42.36 10.80
CA THR A 38 -13.53 -42.74 10.84
C THR A 38 -14.38 -41.85 9.94
N GLU A 39 -15.51 -42.36 9.50
CA GLU A 39 -16.49 -41.61 8.71
C GLU A 39 -16.90 -40.30 9.40
N ARG A 40 -17.08 -40.31 10.72
CA ARG A 40 -17.40 -39.12 11.52
C ARG A 40 -16.30 -38.03 11.39
N THR A 41 -15.04 -38.43 11.34
CA THR A 41 -13.92 -37.52 11.18
C THR A 41 -13.89 -36.92 9.78
N VAL A 42 -14.16 -37.73 8.74
CA VAL A 42 -14.26 -37.24 7.35
C VAL A 42 -15.39 -36.24 7.22
N TYR A 43 -16.58 -36.53 7.79
CA TYR A 43 -17.69 -35.56 7.77
C TYR A 43 -17.35 -34.26 8.47
N ARG A 44 -16.64 -34.29 9.58
CA ARG A 44 -16.21 -33.09 10.27
C ARG A 44 -15.26 -32.26 9.41
N ASP A 45 -14.28 -32.93 8.77
CA ASP A 45 -13.30 -32.29 7.90
C ASP A 45 -13.99 -31.71 6.63
N LEU A 46 -14.92 -32.43 6.01
CA LEU A 46 -15.73 -31.95 4.88
C LEU A 46 -16.67 -30.81 5.28
N ASN A 47 -17.27 -30.85 6.48
CA ASN A 47 -18.08 -29.73 7.00
C ASN A 47 -17.28 -28.45 7.21
N MET A 48 -16.01 -28.54 7.57
CA MET A 48 -15.12 -27.37 7.64
C MET A 48 -14.90 -26.74 6.26
N LEU A 49 -15.04 -27.54 5.19
CA LEU A 49 -14.94 -27.09 3.79
C LEU A 49 -16.30 -26.81 3.14
N SER A 50 -17.40 -26.86 3.90
CA SER A 50 -18.78 -26.75 3.36
C SER A 50 -19.07 -25.48 2.57
N SER A 51 -18.33 -24.38 2.81
CA SER A 51 -18.42 -23.17 2.01
C SER A 51 -17.78 -23.27 0.64
N PHE A 52 -16.94 -24.31 0.41
CA PHE A 52 -16.16 -24.49 -0.82
C PHE A 52 -16.59 -25.72 -1.62
N ILE A 53 -17.31 -26.67 -1.00
CA ILE A 53 -17.67 -27.96 -1.58
C ILE A 53 -19.16 -28.22 -1.54
N GLU A 54 -19.67 -28.96 -2.53
CA GLU A 54 -21.03 -29.51 -2.55
C GLU A 54 -21.01 -31.02 -2.75
N GLY A 55 -21.98 -31.70 -2.14
CA GLY A 55 -22.16 -33.14 -2.32
C GLY A 55 -22.82 -33.48 -3.64
N CYS A 56 -22.24 -34.38 -4.40
CA CYS A 56 -22.77 -34.83 -5.70
C CYS A 56 -23.61 -36.12 -5.60
N GLY A 57 -23.79 -36.68 -4.39
CA GLY A 57 -24.37 -38.00 -4.18
C GLY A 57 -23.32 -39.10 -4.09
N GLY A 58 -23.72 -40.34 -3.66
CA GLY A 58 -22.78 -41.48 -3.58
C GLY A 58 -21.59 -41.32 -2.64
N GLY A 59 -21.55 -40.27 -1.83
CA GLY A 59 -20.40 -39.95 -0.98
C GLY A 59 -19.32 -39.14 -1.69
N GLU A 60 -19.62 -38.57 -2.83
CA GLU A 60 -18.74 -37.73 -3.61
C GLU A 60 -19.00 -36.24 -3.31
N TYR A 61 -17.91 -35.47 -3.32
CA TYR A 61 -17.90 -34.03 -3.09
C TYR A 61 -17.03 -33.38 -4.18
N ARG A 62 -17.51 -32.26 -4.71
CA ARG A 62 -16.76 -31.42 -5.65
C ARG A 62 -16.66 -29.98 -5.14
N LEU A 63 -15.74 -29.23 -5.68
CA LEU A 63 -15.73 -27.79 -5.45
C LEU A 63 -17.05 -27.22 -5.96
N ILE A 64 -17.69 -26.38 -5.15
CA ILE A 64 -18.83 -25.58 -5.62
C ILE A 64 -18.32 -24.82 -6.82
N PRO A 65 -18.87 -25.04 -8.04
CA PRO A 65 -18.53 -24.16 -9.15
C PRO A 65 -18.89 -22.77 -8.69
N ILE A 66 -17.88 -21.93 -8.48
CA ILE A 66 -18.11 -20.50 -8.28
C ILE A 66 -18.87 -20.12 -9.53
N ARG A 67 -20.19 -20.00 -9.40
CA ARG A 67 -21.06 -19.74 -10.55
C ARG A 67 -20.46 -18.58 -11.30
N ALA A 68 -20.04 -18.86 -12.50
CA ALA A 68 -19.69 -17.88 -13.51
C ALA A 68 -20.95 -17.04 -13.84
N GLN A 69 -21.38 -16.25 -12.88
CA GLN A 69 -22.06 -15.01 -13.15
C GLN A 69 -20.95 -13.99 -13.26
N ASN A 70 -20.53 -13.80 -14.51
CA ASN A 70 -19.55 -12.82 -14.95
C ASN A 70 -18.13 -13.04 -14.45
N ASN A 71 -17.29 -13.74 -15.21
CA ASN A 71 -15.82 -13.73 -15.16
C ASN A 71 -15.18 -13.74 -13.76
N SER A 72 -15.55 -14.67 -12.88
CA SER A 72 -15.31 -14.55 -11.46
C SER A 72 -14.07 -15.28 -10.92
N ALA A 73 -13.25 -15.90 -11.76
CA ALA A 73 -11.87 -16.17 -11.37
C ALA A 73 -11.12 -14.87 -11.12
N TYR A 74 -11.53 -13.80 -11.81
CA TYR A 74 -10.99 -12.44 -11.68
C TYR A 74 -11.54 -11.64 -10.50
N ALA A 75 -12.69 -12.00 -9.95
CA ALA A 75 -13.36 -11.24 -8.89
C ALA A 75 -12.55 -11.17 -7.57
N LEU A 76 -11.69 -12.16 -7.29
CA LEU A 76 -10.76 -12.13 -6.16
C LEU A 76 -9.46 -11.40 -6.49
N HIS A 77 -9.06 -11.40 -7.76
CA HIS A 77 -7.82 -10.77 -8.20
C HIS A 77 -7.95 -9.26 -8.37
N ASP A 78 -9.13 -8.78 -8.77
CA ASP A 78 -9.36 -7.34 -8.97
C ASP A 78 -9.25 -6.50 -7.68
N PRO A 79 -9.85 -6.91 -6.53
CA PRO A 79 -9.61 -6.23 -5.26
C PRO A 79 -8.14 -6.26 -4.82
N LEU A 80 -7.45 -7.40 -5.05
CA LEU A 80 -6.03 -7.53 -4.72
C LEU A 80 -5.16 -6.67 -5.64
N ALA A 81 -5.48 -6.61 -6.94
CA ALA A 81 -4.83 -5.75 -7.91
C ALA A 81 -4.96 -4.27 -7.54
N LYS A 82 -6.15 -3.84 -7.16
CA LYS A 82 -6.41 -2.48 -6.69
C LYS A 82 -5.67 -2.18 -5.39
N LEU A 83 -5.68 -3.12 -4.44
CA LEU A 83 -4.96 -2.97 -3.16
C LEU A 83 -3.44 -2.80 -3.39
N LEU A 84 -2.88 -3.52 -4.35
CA LEU A 84 -1.44 -3.50 -4.65
C LEU A 84 -1.06 -2.47 -5.73
N ASP A 85 -2.03 -1.68 -6.21
CA ASP A 85 -1.84 -0.75 -7.35
C ASP A 85 -1.17 -1.44 -8.56
N ALA A 86 -1.57 -2.69 -8.82
CA ALA A 86 -0.95 -3.52 -9.85
C ALA A 86 -1.13 -2.93 -11.27
N ASP A 87 -2.15 -2.09 -11.46
CA ASP A 87 -2.38 -1.35 -12.71
C ASP A 87 -1.23 -0.41 -13.07
N ALA A 88 -0.60 0.17 -12.04
CA ALA A 88 0.56 1.04 -12.23
C ALA A 88 1.86 0.26 -12.50
N VAL A 89 1.90 -1.02 -12.17
CA VAL A 89 3.12 -1.86 -12.24
C VAL A 89 3.17 -2.65 -13.54
N PHE A 90 2.03 -3.20 -13.99
CA PHE A 90 1.97 -4.05 -15.17
C PHE A 90 1.29 -3.32 -16.33
N PRO A 91 1.95 -3.23 -17.50
CA PRO A 91 1.45 -2.45 -18.64
C PRO A 91 0.21 -3.08 -19.30
N ASP A 92 0.01 -4.38 -19.14
CA ASP A 92 -1.08 -5.12 -19.72
C ASP A 92 -1.58 -6.19 -18.73
N ARG A 93 -2.90 -6.33 -18.62
CA ARG A 93 -3.57 -7.30 -17.76
C ARG A 93 -4.74 -7.89 -18.53
N ASP A 94 -4.40 -8.77 -19.50
CA ASP A 94 -5.37 -9.57 -20.22
C ASP A 94 -6.04 -10.60 -19.29
N GLU A 95 -7.04 -11.30 -19.83
CA GLU A 95 -7.78 -12.32 -19.08
C GLU A 95 -6.85 -13.43 -18.53
N ASP A 96 -5.74 -13.71 -19.19
CA ASP A 96 -4.76 -14.73 -18.82
C ASP A 96 -3.65 -14.20 -17.91
N PHE A 97 -3.62 -12.89 -17.60
CA PHE A 97 -2.57 -12.28 -16.78
C PHE A 97 -2.38 -13.00 -15.45
N TRP A 98 -3.46 -13.20 -14.71
CA TRP A 98 -3.40 -13.82 -13.39
C TRP A 98 -3.01 -15.29 -13.43
N LEU A 99 -3.51 -16.04 -14.43
CA LEU A 99 -3.12 -17.43 -14.65
C LEU A 99 -1.64 -17.54 -15.02
N SER A 100 -1.12 -16.55 -15.74
CA SER A 100 0.30 -16.51 -16.12
C SER A 100 1.22 -15.98 -15.02
N LEU A 101 0.68 -15.30 -14.01
CA LEU A 101 1.48 -14.66 -12.97
C LEU A 101 2.26 -15.66 -12.13
N GLU A 102 1.63 -16.78 -11.75
CA GLU A 102 2.28 -17.86 -11.01
C GLU A 102 3.44 -18.44 -11.82
N LYS A 103 3.21 -18.75 -13.11
CA LYS A 103 4.25 -19.23 -14.00
C LYS A 103 5.40 -18.23 -14.13
N ARG A 104 5.11 -16.93 -14.34
CA ARG A 104 6.10 -15.87 -14.43
C ARG A 104 6.90 -15.72 -13.12
N ALA A 105 6.25 -15.92 -11.97
CA ALA A 105 6.92 -15.87 -10.66
C ALA A 105 7.90 -17.04 -10.48
N VAL A 106 7.53 -18.25 -10.93
CA VAL A 106 8.38 -19.44 -10.86
C VAL A 106 9.55 -19.32 -11.84
N GLU A 107 9.30 -18.90 -13.07
CA GLU A 107 10.32 -18.75 -14.12
C GLU A 107 11.22 -17.53 -13.92
N GLN A 108 10.87 -16.62 -13.00
CA GLN A 108 11.64 -15.41 -12.64
C GLN A 108 11.98 -14.48 -13.84
N HIS A 109 11.21 -14.57 -14.93
CA HIS A 109 11.40 -13.72 -16.11
C HIS A 109 11.01 -12.25 -15.86
N VAL A 110 10.15 -12.02 -14.88
CA VAL A 110 9.71 -10.69 -14.45
C VAL A 110 9.98 -10.53 -12.96
N ARG A 111 10.66 -9.45 -12.61
CA ARG A 111 10.91 -9.07 -11.22
C ARG A 111 10.41 -7.66 -10.98
N VAL A 112 9.45 -7.53 -10.07
CA VAL A 112 9.05 -6.24 -9.51
C VAL A 112 9.84 -6.00 -8.24
N GLN A 113 10.62 -4.94 -8.21
CA GLN A 113 11.42 -4.59 -7.05
C GLN A 113 10.79 -3.37 -6.37
N PHE A 114 10.13 -3.60 -5.26
CA PHE A 114 9.75 -2.53 -4.34
C PHE A 114 10.97 -2.06 -3.55
N GLY A 115 10.94 -0.81 -3.07
CA GLY A 115 11.97 -0.29 -2.16
C GLY A 115 12.11 -1.17 -0.91
N ARG A 116 13.18 -0.98 -0.14
CA ARG A 116 13.35 -1.71 1.12
C ARG A 116 12.25 -1.27 2.10
N PRO A 117 11.63 -2.22 2.83
CA PRO A 117 10.66 -1.87 3.86
C PRO A 117 11.36 -1.03 4.94
N GLU A 118 10.60 -0.15 5.58
CA GLU A 118 11.07 0.61 6.73
C GLU A 118 11.59 -0.37 7.80
N HIS A 119 12.78 -0.10 8.35
CA HIS A 119 13.28 -0.88 9.48
C HIS A 119 12.41 -0.58 10.70
N SER A 120 11.28 -1.26 10.82
CA SER A 120 10.47 -1.15 12.02
C SER A 120 11.17 -1.87 13.16
N VAL A 121 11.91 -1.13 13.96
CA VAL A 121 12.52 -1.61 15.22
C VAL A 121 11.45 -1.87 16.28
N ARG A 122 10.16 -1.57 16.02
CA ARG A 122 9.10 -1.64 17.00
C ARG A 122 8.06 -2.71 16.65
N ASN A 123 7.88 -3.66 17.58
CA ASN A 123 6.76 -4.61 17.59
C ASN A 123 5.37 -3.91 17.60
N ASP A 124 5.33 -2.60 17.84
CA ASP A 124 4.10 -1.83 17.97
C ASP A 124 3.46 -1.45 16.63
N LEU A 125 4.23 -1.41 15.52
CA LEU A 125 3.71 -0.99 14.21
C LEU A 125 2.50 -1.86 13.78
N ARG A 126 2.63 -3.18 13.90
CA ARG A 126 1.53 -4.12 13.57
C ARG A 126 0.33 -3.91 14.47
N LYS A 127 0.56 -3.67 15.77
CA LYS A 127 -0.50 -3.41 16.74
C LYS A 127 -1.23 -2.11 16.40
N TYR A 128 -0.48 -1.03 16.13
CA TYR A 128 -1.08 0.27 15.78
C TYR A 128 -1.80 0.21 14.45
N PHE A 129 -1.25 -0.48 13.45
CA PHE A 129 -1.91 -0.69 12.17
C PHE A 129 -3.30 -1.30 12.36
N ASN A 130 -3.40 -2.44 13.05
CA ASN A 130 -4.67 -3.14 13.29
C ASN A 130 -5.65 -2.31 14.13
N LEU A 131 -5.16 -1.50 15.06
CA LEU A 131 -6.00 -0.63 15.88
C LEU A 131 -6.55 0.55 15.06
N LEU A 132 -5.70 1.17 14.24
CA LEU A 132 -6.09 2.28 13.38
C LEU A 132 -7.05 1.82 12.27
N GLU A 133 -6.82 0.64 11.67
CA GLU A 133 -7.76 0.07 10.70
C GLU A 133 -9.17 -0.08 11.29
N LYS A 134 -9.28 -0.61 12.52
CA LYS A 134 -10.57 -0.70 13.23
C LYS A 134 -11.17 0.66 13.57
N ALA A 135 -10.34 1.63 13.92
CA ALA A 135 -10.78 2.99 14.20
C ALA A 135 -11.31 3.69 12.94
N ILE A 136 -10.66 3.51 11.80
CA ILE A 136 -11.12 4.01 10.49
C ILE A 136 -12.46 3.38 10.12
N GLN A 137 -12.57 2.05 10.17
CA GLN A 137 -13.82 1.34 9.84
C GLN A 137 -15.02 1.79 10.68
N LYS A 138 -14.78 2.21 11.92
CA LYS A 138 -15.85 2.62 12.86
C LYS A 138 -15.94 4.14 13.05
N ASN A 139 -15.13 4.93 12.34
CA ASN A 139 -15.04 6.40 12.47
C ASN A 139 -14.81 6.83 13.93
N ILE A 140 -13.84 6.23 14.60
CA ILE A 140 -13.54 6.49 16.02
C ILE A 140 -12.37 7.46 16.13
N VAL A 141 -12.52 8.44 17.01
CA VAL A 141 -11.47 9.40 17.36
C VAL A 141 -10.28 8.70 18.01
N CYS A 142 -9.08 9.08 17.61
CA CYS A 142 -7.83 8.56 18.17
C CYS A 142 -7.00 9.65 18.83
N HIS A 143 -6.31 9.30 19.90
CA HIS A 143 -5.25 10.12 20.47
C HIS A 143 -3.92 9.45 20.17
N ILE A 144 -2.99 10.22 19.62
CA ILE A 144 -1.65 9.74 19.28
C ILE A 144 -0.58 10.61 19.94
N LEU A 145 0.50 10.00 20.41
CA LEU A 145 1.72 10.71 20.77
C LEU A 145 2.67 10.68 19.57
N TYR A 146 2.79 11.82 18.93
CA TYR A 146 3.58 12.00 17.72
C TYR A 146 4.57 13.15 17.89
N LYS A 147 5.88 12.88 17.73
CA LYS A 147 6.95 13.88 17.95
C LYS A 147 6.81 14.62 19.31
N ASP A 148 6.63 13.85 20.38
CA ASP A 148 6.49 14.36 21.76
C ASP A 148 5.28 15.27 22.04
N LYS A 149 4.32 15.31 21.10
CA LYS A 149 3.05 16.03 21.25
C LYS A 149 1.89 15.04 21.20
N THR A 150 0.97 15.18 22.17
CA THR A 150 -0.31 14.45 22.13
C THR A 150 -1.25 15.18 21.17
N ARG A 151 -1.83 14.42 20.24
CA ARG A 151 -2.72 14.92 19.20
C ARG A 151 -4.03 14.16 19.21
N THR A 152 -5.12 14.84 18.95
CA THR A 152 -6.44 14.26 18.72
C THR A 152 -6.68 14.24 17.23
N VAL A 153 -6.87 13.04 16.68
CA VAL A 153 -6.99 12.85 15.24
C VAL A 153 -8.23 12.05 14.87
N HIS A 154 -8.84 12.40 13.75
CA HIS A 154 -9.90 11.65 13.09
C HIS A 154 -9.28 10.85 11.94
N PRO A 155 -9.11 9.53 12.08
CA PRO A 155 -8.41 8.72 11.10
C PRO A 155 -9.28 8.41 9.89
N TYR A 156 -8.75 8.63 8.68
CA TYR A 156 -9.45 8.37 7.40
C TYR A 156 -8.88 7.19 6.63
N LYS A 157 -7.55 7.11 6.48
CA LYS A 157 -6.94 6.10 5.61
C LYS A 157 -5.52 5.73 6.06
N LEU A 158 -5.15 4.47 5.86
CA LEU A 158 -3.77 4.00 5.95
C LEU A 158 -3.18 3.86 4.54
N VAL A 159 -2.09 4.56 4.27
CA VAL A 159 -1.45 4.60 2.96
C VAL A 159 -0.01 4.09 3.08
N ASN A 160 0.39 3.18 2.19
CA ASN A 160 1.77 2.78 2.05
C ASN A 160 2.40 3.50 0.86
N GLN A 161 3.44 4.29 1.11
CA GLN A 161 4.22 4.90 0.05
C GLN A 161 5.71 4.62 0.25
N LYS A 162 6.35 4.12 -0.79
CA LYS A 162 7.78 3.75 -0.74
C LYS A 162 8.15 2.86 0.46
N ASN A 163 7.22 1.96 0.82
CA ASN A 163 7.28 1.04 1.97
C ASN A 163 7.27 1.69 3.37
N ILE A 164 6.81 2.93 3.46
CA ILE A 164 6.52 3.62 4.72
C ILE A 164 5.01 3.72 4.87
N TRP A 165 4.48 3.36 6.03
CA TRP A 165 3.07 3.47 6.34
C TRP A 165 2.74 4.83 6.96
N TYR A 166 1.71 5.46 6.42
CA TYR A 166 1.17 6.74 6.88
C TYR A 166 -0.28 6.60 7.26
N LEU A 167 -0.66 7.31 8.32
CA LEU A 167 -2.04 7.57 8.69
C LEU A 167 -2.44 8.93 8.11
N GLN A 168 -3.41 8.98 7.23
CA GLN A 168 -4.07 10.20 6.83
C GLN A 168 -5.23 10.46 7.79
N ALA A 169 -5.21 11.59 8.46
CA ALA A 169 -6.17 11.96 9.48
C ALA A 169 -6.36 13.48 9.54
N THR A 170 -7.51 13.93 10.00
CA THR A 170 -7.69 15.35 10.32
C THR A 170 -7.35 15.62 11.79
N GLU A 171 -6.66 16.73 12.03
CA GLU A 171 -6.40 17.32 13.34
C GLU A 171 -6.88 18.78 13.30
N ASP A 172 -7.78 19.15 14.18
CA ASP A 172 -8.42 20.48 14.21
C ASP A 172 -9.02 20.90 12.84
N GLY A 173 -9.66 19.93 12.15
CA GLY A 173 -10.26 20.13 10.84
C GLY A 173 -9.27 20.18 9.67
N LYS A 174 -7.97 20.12 9.90
CA LYS A 174 -6.94 20.11 8.84
C LYS A 174 -6.45 18.70 8.55
N LEU A 175 -6.41 18.33 7.28
CA LEU A 175 -5.87 17.04 6.84
C LEU A 175 -4.36 17.01 6.99
N LYS A 176 -3.86 15.97 7.64
CA LYS A 176 -2.44 15.73 7.90
C LYS A 176 -2.09 14.25 7.73
N SER A 177 -0.82 13.99 7.45
CA SER A 177 -0.27 12.64 7.37
C SER A 177 0.71 12.38 8.50
N PHE A 178 0.58 11.22 9.13
CA PHE A 178 1.40 10.81 10.27
C PHE A 178 2.10 9.49 9.94
N SER A 179 3.45 9.46 9.90
CA SER A 179 4.19 8.20 9.75
C SER A 179 3.93 7.28 10.94
N LEU A 180 3.49 6.05 10.69
CA LEU A 180 3.16 5.09 11.76
C LEU A 180 4.36 4.78 12.65
N SER A 181 5.55 4.72 12.09
CA SER A 181 6.79 4.44 12.84
C SER A 181 7.14 5.53 13.86
N LYS A 182 6.66 6.75 13.67
CA LYS A 182 6.88 7.89 14.57
C LYS A 182 5.79 8.01 15.65
N ILE A 183 4.73 7.23 15.59
CA ILE A 183 3.69 7.18 16.64
C ILE A 183 4.26 6.39 17.82
N ARG A 184 4.44 7.05 18.96
CA ARG A 184 4.96 6.43 20.17
C ARG A 184 3.91 5.81 21.04
N TRP A 185 2.69 6.32 20.98
CA TRP A 185 1.55 5.84 21.74
C TRP A 185 0.26 6.12 20.97
N LEU A 186 -0.72 5.21 21.10
CA LEU A 186 -2.02 5.28 20.46
C LEU A 186 -3.09 4.84 21.44
N ASP A 187 -4.11 5.66 21.61
CA ASP A 187 -5.32 5.37 22.37
C ASP A 187 -6.57 5.61 21.50
N ILE A 188 -7.46 4.61 21.49
CA ILE A 188 -8.71 4.68 20.74
C ILE A 188 -9.80 5.10 21.70
N ARG A 189 -10.46 6.20 21.40
CA ARG A 189 -11.56 6.74 22.21
C ARG A 189 -12.87 5.99 21.95
N LYS A 190 -13.90 6.31 22.75
CA LYS A 190 -15.27 5.86 22.49
C LYS A 190 -16.05 6.84 21.61
N GLU A 191 -15.47 7.99 21.34
CA GLU A 191 -16.07 9.05 20.55
C GLU A 191 -15.98 8.74 19.07
N HIS A 192 -17.08 9.00 18.37
CA HIS A 192 -17.16 8.87 16.91
C HIS A 192 -17.09 10.26 16.28
N PHE A 193 -16.48 10.34 15.12
CA PHE A 193 -16.49 11.55 14.30
C PHE A 193 -17.36 11.33 13.05
N THR A 194 -17.86 12.42 12.48
CA THR A 194 -18.58 12.40 11.21
C THR A 194 -17.55 12.53 10.10
N VAL A 195 -17.58 11.60 9.15
CA VAL A 195 -16.68 11.64 7.98
C VAL A 195 -17.06 12.82 7.11
N ASP A 196 -16.08 13.68 6.83
CA ASP A 196 -16.20 14.78 5.89
C ASP A 196 -15.96 14.25 4.46
N THR A 197 -17.00 14.30 3.64
CA THR A 197 -16.94 13.78 2.26
C THR A 197 -15.91 14.50 1.38
N PRO A 198 -15.78 15.84 1.41
CA PRO A 198 -14.74 16.55 0.69
C PRO A 198 -13.33 16.09 1.06
N THR A 199 -13.03 15.93 2.35
CA THR A 199 -11.75 15.39 2.83
C THR A 199 -11.48 13.98 2.31
N LEU A 200 -12.50 13.11 2.31
CA LEU A 200 -12.35 11.75 1.80
C LEU A 200 -12.08 11.75 0.29
N SER A 201 -12.80 12.56 -0.49
CA SER A 201 -12.57 12.73 -1.94
C SER A 201 -11.15 13.22 -2.21
N LEU A 202 -10.67 14.19 -1.45
CA LEU A 202 -9.31 14.72 -1.57
C LEU A 202 -8.26 13.63 -1.32
N ILE A 203 -8.48 12.77 -0.32
CA ILE A 203 -7.60 11.63 -0.02
C ILE A 203 -7.60 10.61 -1.17
N ASP A 204 -8.74 10.33 -1.75
CA ASP A 204 -8.88 9.31 -2.80
C ASP A 204 -8.35 9.79 -4.17
N GLU A 205 -8.42 11.07 -4.45
CA GLU A 205 -7.89 11.69 -5.68
C GLU A 205 -6.36 11.79 -5.66
N HIS A 206 -5.76 11.93 -4.47
CA HIS A 206 -4.33 12.12 -4.32
C HIS A 206 -3.63 10.81 -3.93
N ARG A 207 -2.68 10.37 -4.76
CA ARG A 207 -1.85 9.19 -4.49
C ARG A 207 -0.67 9.47 -3.56
N ASP A 208 -0.38 10.74 -3.29
CA ASP A 208 0.73 11.16 -2.42
C ASP A 208 0.25 11.26 -0.96
N PRO A 209 0.99 10.74 0.04
CA PRO A 209 0.64 10.93 1.44
C PRO A 209 0.68 12.40 1.90
N TRP A 210 1.39 13.26 1.17
CA TRP A 210 1.40 14.70 1.39
C TRP A 210 0.14 15.37 0.86
N VAL A 211 -1.01 14.99 1.41
CA VAL A 211 -2.29 15.61 1.05
C VAL A 211 -2.55 16.78 1.98
N SER A 212 -2.81 17.95 1.41
CA SER A 212 -3.19 19.16 2.14
C SER A 212 -4.15 19.98 1.29
N GLU A 213 -5.10 20.62 1.95
CA GLU A 213 -5.98 21.61 1.30
C GLU A 213 -5.19 22.86 0.87
N GLU A 214 -4.12 23.19 1.59
CA GLU A 214 -3.24 24.30 1.28
C GLU A 214 -2.00 23.77 0.54
N THR A 215 -1.85 24.14 -0.72
CA THR A 215 -0.67 23.87 -1.54
C THR A 215 -0.06 25.16 -2.04
N PHE A 216 1.23 25.14 -2.35
CA PHE A 216 1.90 26.25 -3.01
C PHE A 216 2.47 25.81 -4.35
N GLU A 217 2.45 26.73 -5.30
CA GLU A 217 2.97 26.51 -6.64
C GLU A 217 4.49 26.70 -6.67
N VAL A 218 5.15 25.79 -7.40
CA VAL A 218 6.58 25.86 -7.64
C VAL A 218 6.83 25.76 -9.15
N ARG A 219 7.50 26.76 -9.71
CA ARG A 219 7.96 26.73 -11.09
C ARG A 219 9.43 26.39 -11.14
N VAL A 220 9.75 25.40 -11.93
CA VAL A 220 11.11 24.92 -12.11
C VAL A 220 11.47 24.84 -13.60
N ARG A 221 12.70 25.17 -13.91
CA ARG A 221 13.29 24.92 -15.22
C ARG A 221 14.13 23.65 -15.15
N ILE A 222 13.89 22.74 -16.06
CA ILE A 222 14.61 21.47 -16.20
C ILE A 222 15.46 21.54 -17.46
N LYS A 223 16.77 21.29 -17.35
CA LYS A 223 17.64 21.25 -18.52
C LYS A 223 17.24 20.13 -19.48
N HIS A 224 17.45 20.38 -20.78
CA HIS A 224 17.10 19.44 -21.84
C HIS A 224 17.72 18.04 -21.64
N SER A 225 18.94 17.97 -21.08
CA SER A 225 19.65 16.70 -20.81
C SER A 225 18.89 15.73 -19.91
N ILE A 226 18.00 16.22 -19.06
CA ILE A 226 17.21 15.39 -18.12
C ILE A 226 15.69 15.48 -18.35
N ALA A 227 15.24 16.32 -19.29
CA ALA A 227 13.80 16.53 -19.54
C ALA A 227 13.06 15.22 -19.86
N GLY A 228 13.73 14.27 -20.56
CA GLY A 228 13.15 12.97 -20.87
C GLY A 228 12.77 12.11 -19.65
N TYR A 229 13.37 12.32 -18.48
CA TYR A 229 12.95 11.62 -17.26
C TYR A 229 11.61 12.13 -16.75
N PHE A 230 11.41 13.45 -16.82
CA PHE A 230 10.16 14.12 -16.41
C PHE A 230 9.00 13.90 -17.40
N ALA A 231 9.31 13.68 -18.67
CA ALA A 231 8.32 13.33 -19.68
C ALA A 231 7.78 11.88 -19.53
N ARG A 232 8.57 10.97 -18.95
CA ARG A 232 8.16 9.57 -18.77
C ARG A 232 7.23 9.35 -17.60
N ARG A 233 7.35 10.17 -16.56
CA ARG A 233 6.54 10.07 -15.33
C ARG A 233 6.65 11.35 -14.51
N ASP A 234 5.65 11.62 -13.70
CA ASP A 234 5.70 12.71 -12.76
C ASP A 234 6.75 12.44 -11.67
N LEU A 235 7.79 13.25 -11.67
CA LEU A 235 8.89 13.19 -10.69
C LEU A 235 8.75 14.25 -9.61
N LEU A 236 7.93 15.27 -9.86
CA LEU A 236 7.56 16.34 -8.92
C LEU A 236 6.07 16.24 -8.59
N PRO A 237 5.66 16.71 -7.41
CA PRO A 237 4.26 16.66 -6.97
C PRO A 237 3.34 17.42 -7.93
N GLN A 238 2.26 16.80 -8.39
CA GLN A 238 1.27 17.40 -9.30
C GLN A 238 1.93 18.18 -10.46
N GLN A 239 2.84 17.51 -11.16
CA GLN A 239 3.66 18.07 -12.21
C GLN A 239 2.84 18.37 -13.46
N GLU A 240 2.93 19.59 -13.97
CA GLU A 240 2.33 20.04 -15.22
C GLU A 240 3.39 20.70 -16.11
N LEU A 241 3.36 20.37 -17.41
CA LEU A 241 4.23 21.02 -18.39
C LEU A 241 3.67 22.40 -18.75
N VAL A 242 4.44 23.45 -18.50
CA VAL A 242 4.05 24.83 -18.83
C VAL A 242 4.58 25.23 -20.20
N ARG A 243 5.87 24.95 -20.47
CA ARG A 243 6.53 25.39 -21.69
C ARG A 243 7.74 24.53 -22.03
N GLU A 244 7.93 24.28 -23.31
CA GLU A 244 9.16 23.73 -23.87
C GLU A 244 9.98 24.85 -24.52
N GLU A 245 11.28 24.86 -24.25
CA GLU A 245 12.25 25.81 -24.80
C GLU A 245 13.45 25.02 -25.37
N ASN A 246 14.26 25.67 -26.18
CA ASN A 246 15.39 24.99 -26.82
C ASN A 246 16.46 24.46 -25.83
N ASP A 247 16.54 25.05 -24.63
CA ASP A 247 17.50 24.72 -23.58
C ASP A 247 16.89 23.84 -22.46
N GLY A 248 15.58 23.61 -22.51
CA GLY A 248 14.92 22.78 -21.49
C GLY A 248 13.41 22.91 -21.46
N VAL A 249 12.83 22.48 -20.36
CA VAL A 249 11.39 22.54 -20.13
C VAL A 249 11.08 23.26 -18.82
N THR A 250 10.01 24.06 -18.82
CA THR A 250 9.47 24.69 -17.59
C THR A 250 8.28 23.90 -17.12
N LEU A 251 8.36 23.45 -15.87
CA LEU A 251 7.29 22.71 -15.19
C LEU A 251 6.70 23.55 -14.08
N LEU A 252 5.38 23.41 -13.90
CA LEU A 252 4.65 23.84 -12.72
C LEU A 252 4.38 22.60 -11.86
N CYS A 253 4.61 22.69 -10.57
CA CYS A 253 4.20 21.66 -9.62
C CYS A 253 3.56 22.29 -8.40
N LYS A 254 2.74 21.52 -7.69
CA LYS A 254 2.06 21.94 -6.47
C LYS A 254 2.52 21.07 -5.32
N ALA A 255 3.07 21.70 -4.30
CA ALA A 255 3.56 21.00 -3.12
C ALA A 255 2.75 21.40 -1.88
N ALA A 256 2.44 20.43 -1.03
CA ALA A 256 1.78 20.65 0.25
C ALA A 256 2.75 21.13 1.33
N HIS A 257 4.03 20.81 1.21
CA HIS A 257 5.05 21.19 2.18
C HIS A 257 6.45 21.27 1.52
N GLN A 258 7.31 22.14 2.04
CA GLN A 258 8.69 22.29 1.53
C GLN A 258 9.48 20.95 1.57
N ASN A 259 9.27 20.13 2.58
CA ASN A 259 9.96 18.83 2.73
C ASN A 259 9.51 17.78 1.69
N GLN A 260 8.38 18.00 1.01
CA GLN A 260 7.96 17.17 -0.14
C GLN A 260 8.82 17.49 -1.38
N ILE A 261 9.14 18.76 -1.61
CA ILE A 261 9.74 19.23 -2.86
C ILE A 261 11.26 19.42 -2.78
N ILE A 262 11.80 19.92 -1.66
CA ILE A 262 13.23 20.24 -1.51
C ILE A 262 14.12 19.00 -1.77
N PRO A 263 13.87 17.80 -1.19
CA PRO A 263 14.69 16.63 -1.46
C PRO A 263 14.70 16.23 -2.95
N LEU A 264 13.58 16.41 -3.64
CA LEU A 264 13.47 16.13 -5.07
C LEU A 264 14.30 17.11 -5.90
N ILE A 265 14.26 18.39 -5.56
CA ILE A 265 15.08 19.43 -6.21
C ILE A 265 16.56 19.15 -5.98
N LEU A 266 16.97 18.88 -4.73
CA LEU A 266 18.36 18.57 -4.38
C LEU A 266 18.91 17.36 -5.15
N PHE A 267 18.08 16.34 -5.38
CA PHE A 267 18.44 15.15 -6.15
C PHE A 267 18.77 15.47 -7.61
N TRP A 268 18.10 16.45 -8.22
CA TRP A 268 18.25 16.80 -9.62
C TRP A 268 19.26 17.93 -9.88
N LEU A 269 19.82 18.55 -8.84
CA LEU A 269 20.85 19.57 -9.03
C LEU A 269 22.07 18.99 -9.77
N PRO A 270 22.76 19.76 -10.60
CA PRO A 270 22.52 21.16 -10.98
C PRO A 270 21.63 21.33 -12.23
N ASN A 271 20.82 20.33 -12.56
CA ASN A 271 20.05 20.30 -13.81
C ASN A 271 18.60 20.79 -13.64
N ILE A 272 18.23 21.18 -12.45
CA ILE A 272 16.94 21.80 -12.09
C ILE A 272 17.21 23.18 -11.50
N GLU A 273 16.42 24.17 -11.90
CA GLU A 273 16.46 25.53 -11.36
C GLU A 273 15.08 25.93 -10.86
N ILE A 274 15.01 26.48 -9.65
CA ILE A 274 13.77 27.04 -9.10
C ILE A 274 13.61 28.44 -9.69
N LEU A 275 12.49 28.66 -10.38
CA LEU A 275 12.12 29.99 -10.89
C LEU A 275 11.26 30.74 -9.86
N GLU A 276 10.29 30.04 -9.28
CA GLU A 276 9.35 30.55 -8.27
C GLU A 276 8.97 29.42 -7.31
N PRO A 277 8.69 29.70 -6.02
CA PRO A 277 8.81 31.01 -5.37
C PRO A 277 10.24 31.28 -4.88
N GLU A 278 10.59 32.58 -4.74
CA GLU A 278 11.95 33.01 -4.36
C GLU A 278 12.35 32.50 -2.96
N TRP A 279 11.42 32.41 -2.01
CA TRP A 279 11.71 31.90 -0.68
C TRP A 279 12.22 30.43 -0.72
N LEU A 280 11.67 29.61 -1.62
CA LEU A 280 12.09 28.21 -1.77
C LEU A 280 13.50 28.12 -2.36
N LYS A 281 13.80 28.95 -3.37
CA LYS A 281 15.14 29.08 -3.97
C LYS A 281 16.17 29.47 -2.92
N THR A 282 15.85 30.49 -2.11
CA THR A 282 16.70 30.95 -1.00
C THR A 282 16.92 29.83 0.01
N THR A 283 15.89 29.09 0.37
CA THR A 283 16.00 27.95 1.30
C THR A 283 16.96 26.87 0.77
N VAL A 284 16.84 26.51 -0.50
CA VAL A 284 17.73 25.52 -1.13
C VAL A 284 19.18 26.02 -1.19
N ILE A 285 19.38 27.31 -1.54
CA ILE A 285 20.72 27.95 -1.55
C ILE A 285 21.34 27.90 -0.15
N ASN A 286 20.57 28.23 0.90
CA ASN A 286 21.07 28.18 2.28
C ASN A 286 21.46 26.76 2.70
N ILE A 287 20.68 25.75 2.34
CA ILE A 287 21.02 24.34 2.60
C ILE A 287 22.34 23.97 1.95
N LEU A 288 22.55 24.34 0.69
CA LEU A 288 23.79 24.08 -0.04
C LEU A 288 24.98 24.87 0.53
N HIS A 289 24.77 26.13 0.89
CA HIS A 289 25.79 26.94 1.52
C HIS A 289 26.26 26.36 2.83
N ASN A 290 25.33 26.00 3.72
CA ASN A 290 25.63 25.37 5.01
C ASN A 290 26.35 24.03 4.84
N TYR A 291 25.99 23.25 3.84
CA TYR A 291 26.70 22.01 3.50
C TYR A 291 28.15 22.26 3.11
N ILE A 292 28.40 23.30 2.26
CA ILE A 292 29.73 23.64 1.76
C ILE A 292 30.61 24.25 2.86
N THR A 293 30.05 25.12 3.70
CA THR A 293 30.77 25.83 4.78
C THR A 293 30.98 24.99 6.04
N GLY A 294 30.26 23.85 6.15
CA GLY A 294 30.30 23.02 7.33
C GLY A 294 29.60 23.61 8.55
N ASP A 295 28.83 24.69 8.37
CA ASP A 295 28.06 25.34 9.41
C ASP A 295 26.83 24.47 9.75
N ARG A 296 26.90 23.79 10.90
CA ARG A 296 25.85 22.84 11.35
C ARG A 296 24.74 23.51 12.18
N ASP A 297 24.98 24.71 12.66
CA ASP A 297 24.06 25.38 13.62
C ASP A 297 22.93 26.13 12.94
N SER A 298 23.04 26.41 11.64
CA SER A 298 22.06 27.18 10.84
C SER A 298 21.23 26.34 9.85
N VAL A 299 21.39 25.02 9.86
CA VAL A 299 20.58 24.14 8.99
C VAL A 299 19.14 24.19 9.46
N PRO A 300 18.17 24.72 8.66
CA PRO A 300 16.77 24.42 8.92
C PRO A 300 16.70 22.90 8.88
N VAL A 301 16.47 22.28 10.03
CA VAL A 301 16.20 20.84 10.10
C VAL A 301 15.07 20.65 9.12
N LEU A 302 15.34 19.93 8.01
CA LEU A 302 14.29 19.37 7.18
C LEU A 302 13.57 18.39 8.09
N GLU A 303 12.80 18.93 9.04
CA GLU A 303 11.95 18.12 9.88
C GLU A 303 11.06 17.40 8.88
N CYS A 304 11.27 16.10 8.72
CA CYS A 304 10.35 15.27 8.00
C CYS A 304 9.02 15.29 8.79
N ASP A 305 8.32 16.42 8.68
CA ASP A 305 6.96 16.58 9.15
C ASP A 305 6.06 15.94 8.08
N VAL A 306 6.07 14.62 8.08
CA VAL A 306 5.04 13.78 7.53
C VAL A 306 4.38 13.08 8.68
#